data_902cb8918144af25fbc5f1260fe039e0
#
_entry.id   902cb8918144af25fbc5f1260fe039e0
#
_cell.length_a   1.000
_cell.length_b   1.000
_cell.length_c   1.000
_cell.angle_alpha   90.00
_cell.angle_beta   90.00
_cell.angle_gamma   90.00
#
_symmetry.space_group_name_H-M   'P 1'
#
loop_
_entity.id
_entity.type
_entity.pdbx_description
1 polymer ?
#
loop_
_entity_poly.entity_id
_entity_poly.type
_entity_poly.pdbx_seq_one_letter_code
_entity_poly.pdbx_strand_id
1 'polypeptide(L)'
;MYKLTPQYQQISIFDFNQPGGLQLSSDNRWVQLADSLEWNKYEERYAEQFPSKTGRPGIPFRIAFGAYIIQKATGASDRKLCELIAENSYYQYFLGLPSFQPECPFTYSAMVYFRKRFTPEFLMEVNEMILAASDVTPEHREDKLEVPDGTALPDNMGTLILDATCSPSNIRYPQDFSLLNEAREHLEGIIDYFNDTYHPWAKPRTYREIARKDYLKLAKSKRRSTKAVRMQIRRELFNLARDMRYIEQYLAAGYELPEKYRQLYQTIQKLYEQQKYMYDHKTHRIEHRIVSLRQPHLRPIVRGKVKAPVEFGAKYDVSIDEKGHARMEKLSFDPYNEGGVLTDAVERYKTRTGHYPTKVLVDQIYRTRTNREFCKQRGIRMSGPRLGRPPKEKQKPTKEEYQDNVDIIEVERFFSLDKHCYGAGLIMTKLPETTLSSIAMSVLVGNLFRIPTGSLFLLYFVDSGAESESQHYMELAD
;
A
#
# COMPACT_ATOMS: atom_id res chain seq x y z
N MET A 1 18.60 -17.30 -6.81
CA MET A 1 17.98 -18.51 -7.41
C MET A 1 16.67 -18.78 -6.70
N TYR A 2 15.60 -19.11 -7.42
CA TYR A 2 14.36 -19.64 -6.87
C TYR A 2 14.16 -21.06 -7.36
N LYS A 3 13.66 -21.95 -6.50
CA LYS A 3 13.26 -23.30 -6.88
C LYS A 3 11.76 -23.38 -6.68
N LEU A 4 11.01 -23.62 -7.75
CA LEU A 4 9.59 -23.91 -7.65
C LEU A 4 9.39 -25.10 -6.71
N THR A 5 8.46 -24.98 -5.82
CA THR A 5 8.05 -26.09 -4.95
C THR A 5 7.30 -27.09 -5.84
N PRO A 6 7.71 -28.37 -5.88
CA PRO A 6 6.94 -29.35 -6.61
C PRO A 6 5.54 -29.39 -5.96
N GLN A 7 4.51 -29.20 -6.76
CA GLN A 7 3.10 -29.06 -6.39
C GLN A 7 2.85 -29.01 -4.88
N TYR A 8 2.42 -27.85 -4.36
CA TYR A 8 2.03 -27.76 -2.96
C TYR A 8 0.88 -28.74 -2.73
N GLN A 9 1.17 -29.88 -2.11
CA GLN A 9 0.14 -30.71 -1.53
C GLN A 9 -0.10 -30.18 -0.12
N GLN A 10 -1.29 -29.66 0.11
CA GLN A 10 -1.69 -29.31 1.47
C GLN A 10 -1.72 -30.59 2.31
N ILE A 11 -0.95 -30.58 3.39
CA ILE A 11 -0.97 -31.69 4.36
C ILE A 11 -2.33 -31.65 5.04
N SER A 12 -2.96 -32.81 5.25
CA SER A 12 -4.16 -32.92 6.04
C SER A 12 -3.93 -32.38 7.45
N ILE A 13 -4.96 -31.75 8.05
CA ILE A 13 -4.94 -31.35 9.45
C ILE A 13 -4.63 -32.50 10.40
N PHE A 14 -4.97 -33.74 10.02
CA PHE A 14 -4.69 -34.96 10.79
C PHE A 14 -3.24 -35.39 10.70
N ASP A 15 -2.53 -35.05 9.63
CA ASP A 15 -1.11 -35.37 9.41
C ASP A 15 -0.17 -34.29 9.94
N PHE A 16 -0.70 -33.12 10.31
CA PHE A 16 0.10 -32.05 10.89
C PHE A 16 0.52 -32.39 12.33
N ASN A 17 1.76 -32.81 12.47
CA ASN A 17 2.30 -33.24 13.76
C ASN A 17 2.63 -32.04 14.66
N GLN A 18 2.05 -32.02 15.85
CA GLN A 18 2.29 -30.99 16.87
C GLN A 18 2.45 -31.59 18.28
N PRO A 19 3.15 -30.90 19.21
CA PRO A 19 3.36 -31.36 20.56
C PRO A 19 2.03 -31.67 21.29
N GLY A 20 2.02 -32.75 22.06
CA GLY A 20 0.86 -33.14 22.87
C GLY A 20 -0.28 -33.83 22.12
N GLY A 21 -0.10 -34.18 20.84
CA GLY A 21 -1.12 -34.91 20.06
C GLY A 21 -2.41 -34.11 19.81
N LEU A 22 -2.38 -32.79 19.97
CA LEU A 22 -3.50 -31.91 19.65
C LEU A 22 -3.73 -31.90 18.15
N GLN A 23 -4.99 -31.83 17.73
CA GLN A 23 -5.35 -31.67 16.33
C GLN A 23 -5.79 -30.24 16.05
N LEU A 24 -5.54 -29.78 14.80
CA LEU A 24 -6.05 -28.51 14.32
C LEU A 24 -7.56 -28.61 14.07
N SER A 25 -8.29 -27.52 14.30
CA SER A 25 -9.72 -27.44 13.98
C SER A 25 -9.89 -27.00 12.54
N SER A 26 -10.73 -27.74 11.78
CA SER A 26 -11.13 -27.38 10.41
C SER A 26 -11.89 -26.05 10.35
N ASP A 27 -12.57 -25.65 11.42
CA ASP A 27 -13.33 -24.39 11.48
C ASP A 27 -12.43 -23.15 11.66
N ASN A 28 -11.13 -23.38 11.89
CA ASN A 28 -10.21 -22.26 12.03
C ASN A 28 -9.97 -21.57 10.68
N ARG A 29 -10.18 -20.27 10.65
CA ARG A 29 -10.01 -19.44 9.43
C ARG A 29 -8.67 -19.62 8.71
N TRP A 30 -7.59 -19.91 9.43
CA TRP A 30 -6.26 -20.10 8.83
C TRP A 30 -6.14 -21.44 8.14
N VAL A 31 -6.82 -22.47 8.66
CA VAL A 31 -6.95 -23.78 7.99
C VAL A 31 -7.75 -23.59 6.70
N GLN A 32 -8.94 -22.98 6.80
CA GLN A 32 -9.79 -22.71 5.64
C GLN A 32 -9.09 -21.89 4.56
N LEU A 33 -8.34 -20.84 4.95
CA LEU A 33 -7.55 -20.04 4.01
C LEU A 33 -6.38 -20.83 3.40
N ALA A 34 -5.73 -21.72 4.19
CA ALA A 34 -4.65 -22.58 3.69
C ALA A 34 -5.13 -23.47 2.54
N ASP A 35 -6.34 -23.99 2.67
CA ASP A 35 -6.94 -24.94 1.74
C ASP A 35 -7.59 -24.25 0.53
N SER A 36 -8.02 -23.00 0.68
CA SER A 36 -8.74 -22.25 -0.36
C SER A 36 -7.85 -21.49 -1.35
N LEU A 37 -6.56 -21.25 -1.03
CA LEU A 37 -5.68 -20.48 -1.88
C LEU A 37 -4.94 -21.34 -2.91
N GLU A 38 -4.93 -20.91 -4.15
CA GLU A 38 -4.24 -21.58 -5.27
C GLU A 38 -2.73 -21.25 -5.27
N TRP A 39 -2.03 -21.69 -4.21
CA TRP A 39 -0.61 -21.39 -3.96
C TRP A 39 0.31 -21.57 -5.16
N ASN A 40 0.10 -22.65 -5.95
CA ASN A 40 0.93 -22.97 -7.11
C ASN A 40 0.85 -21.90 -8.20
N LYS A 41 -0.34 -21.41 -8.52
CA LYS A 41 -0.54 -20.36 -9.52
C LYS A 41 0.17 -19.07 -9.15
N TYR A 42 0.10 -18.68 -7.88
CA TYR A 42 0.77 -17.47 -7.40
C TYR A 42 2.29 -17.62 -7.34
N GLU A 43 2.78 -18.82 -7.00
CA GLU A 43 4.21 -19.11 -6.95
C GLU A 43 4.88 -19.05 -8.33
N GLU A 44 4.23 -19.50 -9.37
CA GLU A 44 4.74 -19.42 -10.75
C GLU A 44 5.05 -17.97 -11.12
N ARG A 45 4.12 -17.04 -10.84
CA ARG A 45 4.34 -15.59 -11.05
C ARG A 45 5.42 -15.01 -10.15
N TYR A 46 5.54 -15.50 -8.92
CA TYR A 46 6.59 -15.06 -8.01
C TYR A 46 7.98 -15.53 -8.47
N ALA A 47 8.09 -16.72 -9.03
CA ALA A 47 9.34 -17.28 -9.51
C ALA A 47 9.98 -16.45 -10.64
N GLU A 48 9.18 -15.80 -11.48
CA GLU A 48 9.62 -14.90 -12.56
C GLU A 48 10.46 -13.72 -12.05
N GLN A 49 10.27 -13.32 -10.79
CA GLN A 49 11.01 -12.21 -10.18
C GLN A 49 12.45 -12.57 -9.78
N PHE A 50 12.89 -13.81 -10.02
CA PHE A 50 14.23 -14.28 -9.67
C PHE A 50 15.09 -14.52 -10.91
N PRO A 51 15.77 -13.49 -11.43
CA PRO A 51 16.55 -13.62 -12.67
C PRO A 51 17.78 -14.53 -12.52
N SER A 52 18.33 -14.69 -11.32
CA SER A 52 19.52 -15.49 -11.07
C SER A 52 19.18 -16.98 -10.92
N LYS A 53 19.90 -17.83 -11.67
CA LYS A 53 19.84 -19.29 -11.56
C LYS A 53 20.84 -19.87 -10.54
N THR A 54 21.71 -19.04 -9.96
CA THR A 54 22.74 -19.42 -9.01
C THR A 54 22.62 -18.66 -7.70
N GLY A 55 23.19 -19.20 -6.62
CA GLY A 55 23.20 -18.61 -5.29
C GLY A 55 22.30 -19.35 -4.28
N ARG A 56 22.15 -18.80 -3.09
CA ARG A 56 21.29 -19.36 -2.04
C ARG A 56 19.83 -19.39 -2.51
N PRO A 57 19.10 -20.50 -2.33
CA PRO A 57 17.69 -20.58 -2.66
C PRO A 57 16.87 -19.51 -1.92
N GLY A 58 15.91 -18.90 -2.62
CA GLY A 58 14.92 -18.01 -2.02
C GLY A 58 14.01 -18.80 -1.06
N ILE A 59 13.43 -18.09 -0.10
CA ILE A 59 12.39 -18.66 0.78
C ILE A 59 11.17 -18.99 -0.08
N PRO A 60 10.51 -20.14 0.11
CA PRO A 60 9.32 -20.53 -0.62
C PRO A 60 8.24 -19.45 -0.61
N PHE A 61 7.54 -19.30 -1.73
CA PHE A 61 6.50 -18.28 -1.92
C PHE A 61 5.46 -18.31 -0.79
N ARG A 62 4.93 -19.50 -0.49
CA ARG A 62 3.89 -19.70 0.51
C ARG A 62 4.32 -19.20 1.90
N ILE A 63 5.57 -19.44 2.30
CA ILE A 63 6.12 -18.93 3.55
C ILE A 63 6.20 -17.39 3.51
N ALA A 64 6.75 -16.82 2.43
CA ALA A 64 6.94 -15.37 2.33
C ALA A 64 5.61 -14.62 2.23
N PHE A 65 4.71 -15.08 1.37
CA PHE A 65 3.41 -14.45 1.15
C PHE A 65 2.46 -14.67 2.32
N GLY A 66 2.39 -15.90 2.85
CA GLY A 66 1.59 -16.23 4.03
C GLY A 66 2.02 -15.46 5.26
N ALA A 67 3.33 -15.31 5.50
CA ALA A 67 3.86 -14.48 6.59
C ALA A 67 3.43 -13.02 6.45
N TYR A 68 3.37 -12.50 5.23
CA TYR A 68 2.93 -11.14 4.99
C TYR A 68 1.42 -10.97 5.21
N ILE A 69 0.60 -11.96 4.82
CA ILE A 69 -0.84 -12.01 5.16
C ILE A 69 -1.03 -12.02 6.68
N ILE A 70 -0.35 -12.91 7.41
CA ILE A 70 -0.43 -12.98 8.87
C ILE A 70 -0.05 -11.64 9.49
N GLN A 71 1.04 -11.01 9.02
CA GLN A 71 1.47 -9.72 9.52
C GLN A 71 0.38 -8.64 9.37
N LYS A 72 -0.23 -8.56 8.20
CA LYS A 72 -1.29 -7.58 7.94
C LYS A 72 -2.54 -7.84 8.78
N ALA A 73 -2.95 -9.09 8.91
CA ALA A 73 -4.11 -9.49 9.69
C ALA A 73 -3.92 -9.29 11.21
N THR A 74 -2.68 -9.35 11.70
CA THR A 74 -2.36 -9.21 13.14
C THR A 74 -1.86 -7.82 13.52
N GLY A 75 -1.44 -7.00 12.55
CA GLY A 75 -0.76 -5.73 12.81
C GLY A 75 0.63 -5.87 13.45
N ALA A 76 1.22 -7.06 13.45
CA ALA A 76 2.47 -7.35 14.13
C ALA A 76 3.67 -6.67 13.49
N SER A 77 4.65 -6.25 14.30
CA SER A 77 5.97 -5.87 13.80
C SER A 77 6.72 -7.08 13.24
N ASP A 78 7.75 -6.86 12.43
CA ASP A 78 8.53 -7.95 11.82
C ASP A 78 9.09 -8.95 12.86
N ARG A 79 9.52 -8.46 14.02
CA ARG A 79 9.99 -9.31 15.13
C ARG A 79 8.84 -10.08 15.78
N LYS A 80 7.75 -9.38 16.11
CA LYS A 80 6.58 -10.01 16.73
C LYS A 80 5.93 -11.05 15.82
N LEU A 81 5.96 -10.83 14.50
CA LEU A 81 5.49 -11.81 13.52
C LEU A 81 6.26 -13.13 13.65
N CYS A 82 7.59 -13.09 13.75
CA CYS A 82 8.40 -14.31 13.92
C CYS A 82 8.07 -15.04 15.23
N GLU A 83 7.85 -14.30 16.33
CA GLU A 83 7.40 -14.86 17.60
C GLU A 83 6.02 -15.53 17.46
N LEU A 84 5.05 -14.82 16.86
CA LEU A 84 3.70 -15.35 16.65
C LEU A 84 3.69 -16.61 15.77
N ILE A 85 4.54 -16.66 14.74
CA ILE A 85 4.66 -17.86 13.87
C ILE A 85 5.27 -19.02 14.68
N ALA A 86 6.30 -18.77 15.50
CA ALA A 86 6.91 -19.80 16.32
C ALA A 86 5.98 -20.38 17.41
N GLU A 87 5.05 -19.57 17.90
CA GLU A 87 4.11 -19.92 18.98
C GLU A 87 2.79 -20.54 18.48
N ASN A 88 2.42 -20.40 17.18
CA ASN A 88 1.08 -20.70 16.69
C ASN A 88 1.07 -21.75 15.58
N SER A 89 0.54 -22.94 15.91
CA SER A 89 0.40 -24.08 14.98
C SER A 89 -0.44 -23.75 13.75
N TYR A 90 -1.52 -22.97 13.89
CA TYR A 90 -2.37 -22.57 12.78
C TYR A 90 -1.66 -21.69 11.77
N TYR A 91 -0.77 -20.77 12.23
CA TYR A 91 0.06 -19.98 11.33
C TYR A 91 1.06 -20.86 10.59
N GLN A 92 1.68 -21.81 11.28
CA GLN A 92 2.63 -22.73 10.66
C GLN A 92 1.96 -23.64 9.62
N TYR A 93 0.76 -24.15 9.91
CA TYR A 93 -0.05 -24.88 8.95
C TYR A 93 -0.39 -24.04 7.72
N PHE A 94 -0.84 -22.80 7.94
CA PHE A 94 -1.11 -21.84 6.85
C PHE A 94 0.12 -21.59 5.97
N LEU A 95 1.30 -21.51 6.58
CA LEU A 95 2.58 -21.37 5.86
C LEU A 95 3.02 -22.65 5.14
N GLY A 96 2.30 -23.75 5.30
CA GLY A 96 2.62 -25.03 4.67
C GLY A 96 3.78 -25.78 5.31
N LEU A 97 4.05 -25.54 6.60
CA LEU A 97 5.03 -26.34 7.32
C LEU A 97 4.47 -27.77 7.57
N PRO A 98 5.31 -28.82 7.49
CA PRO A 98 4.84 -30.20 7.64
C PRO A 98 4.54 -30.59 9.09
N SER A 99 5.04 -29.83 10.05
CA SER A 99 4.86 -30.06 11.48
C SER A 99 5.13 -28.80 12.26
N PHE A 100 4.71 -28.76 13.52
CA PHE A 100 5.06 -27.69 14.42
C PHE A 100 6.58 -27.59 14.62
N GLN A 101 7.10 -26.37 14.54
CA GLN A 101 8.49 -26.03 14.75
C GLN A 101 8.59 -24.91 15.79
N PRO A 102 9.49 -25.02 16.78
CA PRO A 102 9.64 -24.01 17.86
C PRO A 102 10.29 -22.72 17.36
N GLU A 103 10.77 -22.68 16.12
CA GLU A 103 11.45 -21.53 15.54
C GLU A 103 10.73 -21.05 14.26
N CYS A 104 10.80 -19.75 14.02
CA CYS A 104 10.29 -19.17 12.78
C CYS A 104 11.17 -19.62 11.58
N PRO A 105 10.59 -20.01 10.44
CA PRO A 105 11.35 -20.52 9.28
C PRO A 105 12.20 -19.45 8.58
N PHE A 106 12.15 -18.20 9.02
CA PHE A 106 12.96 -17.10 8.50
C PHE A 106 13.28 -16.07 9.59
N THR A 107 14.29 -15.24 9.34
CA THR A 107 14.63 -14.12 10.23
C THR A 107 13.74 -12.91 9.95
N TYR A 108 13.42 -12.13 10.97
CA TYR A 108 12.57 -10.92 10.81
C TYR A 108 13.07 -9.95 9.74
N SER A 109 14.38 -9.90 9.46
CA SER A 109 14.97 -9.06 8.42
C SER A 109 14.57 -9.50 7.00
N ALA A 110 14.15 -10.76 6.79
CA ALA A 110 13.69 -11.26 5.50
C ALA A 110 12.41 -10.54 5.03
N MET A 111 11.58 -10.03 5.96
CA MET A 111 10.36 -9.29 5.62
C MET A 111 10.60 -8.06 4.73
N VAL A 112 11.77 -7.42 4.85
CA VAL A 112 12.14 -6.31 3.94
C VAL A 112 12.27 -6.79 2.50
N TYR A 113 12.91 -7.96 2.31
CA TYR A 113 13.09 -8.56 0.99
C TYR A 113 11.77 -9.10 0.42
N PHE A 114 10.89 -9.63 1.26
CA PHE A 114 9.55 -10.05 0.84
C PHE A 114 8.76 -8.87 0.30
N ARG A 115 8.67 -7.77 1.05
CA ARG A 115 7.97 -6.54 0.60
C ARG A 115 8.55 -5.93 -0.67
N LYS A 116 9.86 -6.05 -0.91
CA LYS A 116 10.48 -5.58 -2.16
C LYS A 116 10.07 -6.40 -3.38
N ARG A 117 9.84 -7.72 -3.19
CA ARG A 117 9.42 -8.62 -4.26
C ARG A 117 7.92 -8.58 -4.51
N PHE A 118 7.13 -8.41 -3.46
CA PHE A 118 5.68 -8.23 -3.58
C PHE A 118 5.36 -6.80 -4.01
N THR A 119 5.66 -6.48 -5.29
CA THR A 119 5.35 -5.15 -5.85
C THR A 119 3.85 -4.93 -5.89
N PRO A 120 3.38 -3.66 -5.95
CA PRO A 120 1.95 -3.38 -6.09
C PRO A 120 1.32 -4.09 -7.29
N GLU A 121 2.02 -4.14 -8.43
CA GLU A 121 1.55 -4.78 -9.67
C GLU A 121 1.33 -6.29 -9.45
N PHE A 122 2.32 -6.96 -8.86
CA PHE A 122 2.20 -8.37 -8.49
C PHE A 122 1.03 -8.61 -7.52
N LEU A 123 0.90 -7.79 -6.49
CA LEU A 123 -0.17 -7.94 -5.50
C LEU A 123 -1.56 -7.68 -6.10
N MET A 124 -1.67 -6.73 -7.04
CA MET A 124 -2.92 -6.48 -7.77
C MET A 124 -3.28 -7.66 -8.67
N GLU A 125 -2.30 -8.27 -9.36
CA GLU A 125 -2.51 -9.47 -10.17
C GLU A 125 -2.97 -10.65 -9.32
N VAL A 126 -2.30 -10.92 -8.20
CA VAL A 126 -2.71 -11.98 -7.25
C VAL A 126 -4.10 -11.69 -6.68
N ASN A 127 -4.42 -10.42 -6.38
CA ASN A 127 -5.76 -10.04 -5.94
C ASN A 127 -6.82 -10.39 -6.99
N GLU A 128 -6.61 -10.09 -8.27
CA GLU A 128 -7.55 -10.49 -9.33
C GLU A 128 -7.69 -12.01 -9.44
N MET A 129 -6.61 -12.77 -9.28
CA MET A 129 -6.68 -14.25 -9.29
C MET A 129 -7.52 -14.78 -8.12
N ILE A 130 -7.37 -14.21 -6.92
CA ILE A 130 -8.16 -14.57 -5.73
C ILE A 130 -9.64 -14.22 -5.95
N LEU A 131 -9.94 -13.03 -6.47
CA LEU A 131 -11.30 -12.58 -6.72
C LEU A 131 -11.99 -13.41 -7.80
N ALA A 132 -11.29 -13.70 -8.89
CA ALA A 132 -11.81 -14.57 -9.95
C ALA A 132 -12.13 -15.99 -9.46
N ALA A 133 -11.30 -16.53 -8.57
CA ALA A 133 -11.53 -17.80 -7.94
C ALA A 133 -12.80 -17.80 -7.06
N SER A 134 -13.07 -16.69 -6.34
CA SER A 134 -14.27 -16.57 -5.50
C SER A 134 -15.58 -16.39 -6.29
N ASP A 135 -15.50 -16.01 -7.57
CA ASP A 135 -16.66 -15.79 -8.44
C ASP A 135 -17.19 -17.07 -9.10
N VAL A 136 -16.45 -18.18 -9.04
CA VAL A 136 -16.85 -19.44 -9.63
C VAL A 136 -17.77 -20.19 -8.68
N THR A 137 -19.07 -19.87 -8.71
CA THR A 137 -20.09 -20.72 -8.09
C THR A 137 -20.55 -21.82 -9.05
N PRO A 138 -20.94 -23.02 -8.56
CA PRO A 138 -21.40 -24.13 -9.41
C PRO A 138 -22.60 -23.77 -10.29
N GLU A 139 -23.44 -22.84 -9.86
CA GLU A 139 -24.65 -22.41 -10.57
C GLU A 139 -24.37 -21.59 -11.85
N HIS A 140 -23.18 -21.02 -12.00
CA HIS A 140 -22.84 -20.22 -13.19
C HIS A 140 -22.03 -20.97 -14.25
N ARG A 141 -21.83 -22.29 -14.13
CA ARG A 141 -21.13 -23.09 -15.13
C ARG A 141 -21.92 -23.37 -16.40
N GLU A 142 -23.23 -23.31 -16.33
CA GLU A 142 -24.08 -23.63 -17.50
C GLU A 142 -24.31 -22.44 -18.45
N ASP A 143 -24.02 -21.20 -18.05
CA ASP A 143 -24.27 -20.01 -18.84
C ASP A 143 -22.99 -19.37 -19.44
N LYS A 144 -22.01 -20.13 -19.82
CA LYS A 144 -21.13 -19.68 -20.92
C LYS A 144 -21.90 -19.84 -22.23
N LEU A 145 -22.87 -18.96 -22.42
CA LEU A 145 -23.45 -18.71 -23.73
C LEU A 145 -22.32 -18.29 -24.65
N GLU A 146 -21.96 -19.17 -25.59
CA GLU A 146 -21.25 -18.79 -26.79
C GLU A 146 -22.03 -17.65 -27.43
N VAL A 147 -21.52 -16.45 -27.36
CA VAL A 147 -22.12 -15.29 -28.00
C VAL A 147 -21.93 -15.46 -29.48
N PRO A 148 -22.98 -15.63 -30.32
CA PRO A 148 -22.83 -15.68 -31.74
C PRO A 148 -22.28 -14.37 -32.25
N ASP A 149 -21.27 -14.44 -33.10
CA ASP A 149 -20.65 -13.31 -33.79
C ASP A 149 -21.75 -12.44 -34.48
N GLY A 150 -21.95 -11.20 -33.99
CA GLY A 150 -22.89 -10.25 -34.60
C GLY A 150 -24.02 -9.70 -33.73
N THR A 151 -24.09 -10.03 -32.41
CA THR A 151 -25.11 -9.49 -31.49
C THR A 151 -24.68 -8.18 -30.86
N ALA A 152 -25.68 -7.30 -30.61
CA ALA A 152 -25.53 -6.00 -29.94
C ALA A 152 -24.70 -6.10 -28.65
N LEU A 153 -23.90 -5.06 -28.33
CA LEU A 153 -23.16 -4.96 -27.08
C LEU A 153 -24.06 -5.35 -25.91
N PRO A 154 -23.59 -6.22 -25.00
CA PRO A 154 -24.37 -6.60 -23.84
C PRO A 154 -24.79 -5.36 -23.06
N ASP A 155 -26.03 -5.35 -22.56
CA ASP A 155 -26.53 -4.26 -21.74
C ASP A 155 -25.59 -4.02 -20.54
N ASN A 156 -25.42 -2.74 -20.14
CA ASN A 156 -24.63 -2.39 -18.97
C ASN A 156 -25.14 -3.13 -17.73
N MET A 157 -24.22 -3.72 -16.94
CA MET A 157 -24.57 -4.51 -15.76
C MET A 157 -23.68 -4.13 -14.57
N GLY A 158 -24.22 -4.28 -13.37
CA GLY A 158 -23.47 -4.09 -12.12
C GLY A 158 -23.27 -2.63 -11.71
N THR A 159 -22.50 -2.45 -10.67
CA THR A 159 -22.21 -1.15 -10.03
C THR A 159 -20.71 -1.01 -9.80
N LEU A 160 -20.16 0.17 -10.06
CA LEU A 160 -18.79 0.51 -9.72
C LEU A 160 -18.81 1.67 -8.73
N ILE A 161 -18.27 1.45 -7.53
CA ILE A 161 -18.05 2.48 -6.51
C ILE A 161 -16.58 2.84 -6.56
N LEU A 162 -16.22 4.13 -6.61
CA LEU A 162 -14.84 4.58 -6.68
C LEU A 162 -14.62 5.73 -5.72
N ASP A 163 -13.62 5.61 -4.87
CA ASP A 163 -13.19 6.68 -3.97
C ASP A 163 -11.69 6.58 -3.68
N ALA A 164 -11.12 7.68 -3.18
CA ALA A 164 -9.71 7.81 -2.86
C ALA A 164 -9.46 8.04 -1.38
N THR A 165 -8.36 7.46 -0.91
CA THR A 165 -7.89 7.68 0.44
C THR A 165 -6.38 7.89 0.48
N CYS A 166 -5.83 8.14 1.68
CA CYS A 166 -4.41 8.28 1.92
C CYS A 166 -3.98 7.33 3.04
N SER A 167 -2.82 6.71 2.86
CA SER A 167 -2.12 5.98 3.91
C SER A 167 -0.94 6.82 4.41
N PRO A 168 -1.03 7.40 5.61
CA PRO A 168 0.04 8.20 6.17
C PRO A 168 1.23 7.34 6.55
N SER A 169 2.43 7.86 6.31
CA SER A 169 3.69 7.25 6.74
C SER A 169 4.10 7.74 8.14
N ASN A 170 4.75 6.88 8.89
CA ASN A 170 5.23 7.21 10.23
C ASN A 170 6.44 8.14 10.16
N ILE A 171 6.16 9.45 10.04
CA ILE A 171 7.15 10.51 10.10
C ILE A 171 6.75 11.56 11.14
N ARG A 172 7.75 12.24 11.68
CA ARG A 172 7.49 13.44 12.49
C ARG A 172 6.80 14.49 11.61
N TYR A 173 5.81 15.20 12.17
CA TYR A 173 5.15 16.30 11.46
C TYR A 173 6.21 17.30 10.95
N PRO A 174 6.33 17.53 9.64
CA PRO A 174 7.40 18.32 9.07
C PRO A 174 7.20 19.81 9.37
N GLN A 175 8.22 20.41 9.96
CA GLN A 175 8.33 21.86 10.15
C GLN A 175 9.60 22.33 9.44
N ASP A 176 9.50 23.36 8.60
CA ASP A 176 10.60 23.80 7.75
C ASP A 176 11.90 24.05 8.52
N PHE A 177 11.83 24.77 9.64
CA PHE A 177 13.02 25.01 10.46
C PHE A 177 13.59 23.74 11.12
N SER A 178 12.76 22.72 11.40
CA SER A 178 13.23 21.44 11.94
C SER A 178 13.89 20.59 10.87
N LEU A 179 13.34 20.61 9.66
CA LEU A 179 13.87 19.88 8.51
C LEU A 179 15.23 20.46 8.07
N LEU A 180 15.35 21.79 8.07
CA LEU A 180 16.62 22.48 7.80
C LEU A 180 17.67 22.22 8.88
N ASN A 181 17.27 22.17 10.17
CA ASN A 181 18.20 21.79 11.23
C ASN A 181 18.69 20.35 11.08
N GLU A 182 17.82 19.38 10.73
CA GLU A 182 18.21 18.00 10.46
C GLU A 182 19.19 17.95 9.28
N ALA A 183 18.95 18.72 8.22
CA ALA A 183 19.85 18.83 7.07
C ALA A 183 21.23 19.37 7.48
N ARG A 184 21.26 20.42 8.32
CA ARG A 184 22.52 20.98 8.86
C ARG A 184 23.32 19.93 9.64
N GLU A 185 22.67 19.21 10.55
CA GLU A 185 23.31 18.16 11.34
C GLU A 185 23.92 17.06 10.45
N HIS A 186 23.25 16.71 9.35
CA HIS A 186 23.80 15.77 8.36
C HIS A 186 24.97 16.33 7.58
N LEU A 187 24.95 17.61 7.15
CA LEU A 187 26.09 18.24 6.50
C LEU A 187 27.31 18.34 7.42
N GLU A 188 27.10 18.68 8.69
CA GLU A 188 28.16 18.67 9.71
C GLU A 188 28.76 17.26 9.87
N GLY A 189 27.95 16.21 9.86
CA GLY A 189 28.42 14.81 9.86
C GLY A 189 29.20 14.43 8.61
N ILE A 190 28.86 14.95 7.44
CA ILE A 190 29.63 14.75 6.19
C ILE A 190 31.00 15.48 6.29
N ILE A 191 31.03 16.70 6.82
CA ILE A 191 32.29 17.44 7.04
C ILE A 191 33.17 16.69 8.04
N ASP A 192 32.59 16.16 9.12
CA ASP A 192 33.30 15.32 10.08
C ASP A 192 33.93 14.11 9.39
N TYR A 193 33.14 13.39 8.56
CA TYR A 193 33.62 12.25 7.79
C TYR A 193 34.83 12.57 6.93
N PHE A 194 34.82 13.68 6.18
CA PHE A 194 35.98 14.09 5.37
C PHE A 194 37.20 14.36 6.21
N ASN A 195 37.04 15.07 7.34
CA ASN A 195 38.17 15.36 8.22
C ASN A 195 38.73 14.10 8.90
N ASP A 196 37.88 13.24 9.38
CA ASP A 196 38.27 12.03 10.11
C ASP A 196 38.87 10.96 9.19
N THR A 197 38.47 10.95 7.91
CA THR A 197 38.94 9.95 6.92
C THR A 197 40.20 10.40 6.21
N TYR A 198 40.28 11.68 5.78
CA TYR A 198 41.34 12.17 4.88
C TYR A 198 42.30 13.15 5.54
N HIS A 199 41.95 13.78 6.66
CA HIS A 199 42.74 14.79 7.35
C HIS A 199 43.38 15.87 6.43
N PRO A 200 42.63 16.44 5.46
CA PRO A 200 43.25 17.23 4.38
C PRO A 200 43.79 18.59 4.85
N TRP A 201 43.11 19.23 5.82
CA TRP A 201 43.45 20.54 6.41
C TRP A 201 42.75 20.74 7.75
N ALA A 202 42.90 21.92 8.36
CA ALA A 202 42.21 22.26 9.60
C ALA A 202 40.67 22.21 9.38
N LYS A 203 39.97 21.50 10.28
CA LYS A 203 38.53 21.35 10.23
C LYS A 203 37.81 22.69 10.22
N PRO A 204 36.94 22.96 9.24
CA PRO A 204 36.24 24.24 9.13
C PRO A 204 35.26 24.43 10.29
N ARG A 205 35.08 25.67 10.74
CA ARG A 205 34.16 26.02 11.83
C ARG A 205 32.73 26.03 11.32
N THR A 206 31.93 25.08 11.80
CA THR A 206 30.50 24.95 11.44
C THR A 206 29.56 25.69 12.42
N TYR A 207 30.08 26.20 13.55
CA TYR A 207 29.30 26.89 14.61
C TYR A 207 28.11 26.07 15.12
N ARG A 208 28.23 24.73 15.13
CA ARG A 208 27.16 23.78 15.43
C ARG A 208 26.49 23.99 16.79
N GLU A 209 27.23 24.37 17.82
CA GLU A 209 26.69 24.63 19.15
C GLU A 209 25.76 25.85 19.17
N ILE A 210 26.13 26.92 18.49
CA ILE A 210 25.34 28.14 18.39
C ILE A 210 24.05 27.83 17.62
N ALA A 211 24.17 27.17 16.46
CA ALA A 211 23.04 26.78 15.63
C ALA A 211 22.06 25.88 16.41
N ARG A 212 22.59 24.91 17.16
CA ARG A 212 21.79 24.02 18.00
C ARG A 212 21.07 24.79 19.13
N LYS A 213 21.75 25.71 19.80
CA LYS A 213 21.11 26.54 20.85
C LYS A 213 19.97 27.39 20.28
N ASP A 214 20.19 28.02 19.13
CA ASP A 214 19.17 28.84 18.44
C ASP A 214 17.96 27.99 18.03
N TYR A 215 18.20 26.83 17.43
CA TYR A 215 17.14 25.86 17.08
C TYR A 215 16.34 25.43 18.32
N LEU A 216 17.01 24.98 19.39
CA LEU A 216 16.36 24.51 20.60
C LEU A 216 15.53 25.60 21.30
N LYS A 217 15.98 26.85 21.26
CA LYS A 217 15.24 28.00 21.80
C LYS A 217 13.88 28.14 21.12
N LEU A 218 13.83 28.03 19.79
CA LEU A 218 12.56 28.07 19.05
C LEU A 218 11.75 26.78 19.21
N ALA A 219 12.40 25.62 19.13
CA ALA A 219 11.72 24.32 19.21
C ALA A 219 11.00 24.09 20.55
N LYS A 220 11.58 24.57 21.65
CA LYS A 220 10.99 24.48 23.01
C LYS A 220 9.95 25.57 23.29
N SER A 221 9.85 26.60 22.45
CA SER A 221 8.89 27.68 22.66
C SER A 221 7.45 27.20 22.48
N LYS A 222 6.59 27.44 23.47
CA LYS A 222 5.14 27.14 23.42
C LYS A 222 4.40 28.01 22.39
N ARG A 223 4.82 29.26 22.24
CA ARG A 223 4.26 30.22 21.26
C ARG A 223 5.35 30.64 20.28
N ARG A 224 5.14 30.40 19.00
CA ARG A 224 6.10 30.69 17.93
C ARG A 224 5.49 31.75 17.03
N SER A 225 6.06 32.98 17.05
CA SER A 225 5.64 33.99 16.10
C SER A 225 6.18 33.70 14.70
N THR A 226 5.44 34.08 13.67
CA THR A 226 5.86 33.93 12.27
C THR A 226 7.23 34.59 12.01
N LYS A 227 7.49 35.74 12.66
CA LYS A 227 8.78 36.43 12.57
C LYS A 227 9.93 35.59 13.13
N ALA A 228 9.72 34.95 14.29
CA ALA A 228 10.75 34.10 14.91
C ALA A 228 11.03 32.84 14.07
N VAL A 229 9.99 32.19 13.55
CA VAL A 229 10.13 31.03 12.65
C VAL A 229 10.90 31.43 11.38
N ARG A 230 10.49 32.54 10.73
CA ARG A 230 11.16 33.03 9.53
C ARG A 230 12.63 33.40 9.77
N MET A 231 12.94 33.98 10.93
CA MET A 231 14.33 34.28 11.30
C MET A 231 15.16 33.01 11.47
N GLN A 232 14.60 31.97 12.09
CA GLN A 232 15.29 30.69 12.25
C GLN A 232 15.53 30.01 10.89
N ILE A 233 14.53 29.98 10.00
CA ILE A 233 14.68 29.47 8.63
C ILE A 233 15.84 30.18 7.92
N ARG A 234 15.90 31.51 8.00
CA ARG A 234 17.00 32.29 7.40
C ARG A 234 18.36 31.86 7.95
N ARG A 235 18.49 31.68 9.27
CA ARG A 235 19.74 31.25 9.91
C ARG A 235 20.16 29.86 9.42
N GLU A 236 19.19 28.91 9.38
CA GLU A 236 19.49 27.56 8.90
C GLU A 236 19.88 27.54 7.42
N LEU A 237 19.22 28.30 6.56
CA LEU A 237 19.61 28.45 5.15
C LEU A 237 21.06 28.99 5.02
N PHE A 238 21.45 29.94 5.86
CA PHE A 238 22.84 30.45 5.91
C PHE A 238 23.84 29.38 6.34
N ASN A 239 23.49 28.59 7.37
CA ASN A 239 24.33 27.50 7.85
C ASN A 239 24.48 26.42 6.76
N LEU A 240 23.40 26.01 6.13
CA LEU A 240 23.44 25.00 5.05
C LEU A 240 24.29 25.48 3.87
N ALA A 241 24.13 26.72 3.42
CA ALA A 241 24.92 27.26 2.32
C ALA A 241 26.42 27.28 2.63
N ARG A 242 26.79 27.63 3.87
CA ARG A 242 28.17 27.58 4.34
C ARG A 242 28.72 26.15 4.34
N ASP A 243 27.97 25.21 4.93
CA ASP A 243 28.42 23.84 5.12
C ASP A 243 28.47 23.08 3.79
N MET A 244 27.55 23.34 2.85
CA MET A 244 27.62 22.83 1.48
C MET A 244 28.85 23.33 0.75
N ARG A 245 29.24 24.62 0.88
CA ARG A 245 30.46 25.15 0.30
C ARG A 245 31.70 24.42 0.81
N TYR A 246 31.77 24.08 2.09
CA TYR A 246 32.88 23.29 2.62
C TYR A 246 32.91 21.88 2.00
N ILE A 247 31.77 21.22 1.84
CA ILE A 247 31.69 19.92 1.19
C ILE A 247 32.12 20.02 -0.28
N GLU A 248 31.71 21.05 -1.00
CA GLU A 248 32.11 21.30 -2.38
C GLU A 248 33.65 21.50 -2.51
N GLN A 249 34.31 22.16 -1.54
CA GLN A 249 35.76 22.29 -1.50
C GLN A 249 36.46 20.93 -1.34
N TYR A 250 35.93 20.03 -0.51
CA TYR A 250 36.47 18.67 -0.38
C TYR A 250 36.32 17.88 -1.68
N LEU A 251 35.13 17.94 -2.30
CA LEU A 251 34.86 17.24 -3.57
C LEU A 251 35.74 17.79 -4.72
N ALA A 252 35.92 19.12 -4.79
CA ALA A 252 36.81 19.77 -5.76
C ALA A 252 38.29 19.41 -5.58
N ALA A 253 38.70 19.10 -4.34
CA ALA A 253 40.03 18.59 -4.03
C ALA A 253 40.24 17.11 -4.36
N GLY A 254 39.17 16.42 -4.90
CA GLY A 254 39.25 15.02 -5.31
C GLY A 254 38.94 14.01 -4.22
N TYR A 255 38.44 14.43 -3.03
CA TYR A 255 38.02 13.50 -1.99
C TYR A 255 36.67 12.90 -2.33
N GLU A 256 36.53 11.59 -2.12
CA GLU A 256 35.32 10.84 -2.46
C GLU A 256 34.32 10.77 -1.31
N LEU A 257 33.04 10.87 -1.65
CA LEU A 257 31.92 10.70 -0.73
C LEU A 257 31.29 9.32 -0.95
N PRO A 258 31.17 8.47 0.09
CA PRO A 258 30.47 7.20 0.00
C PRO A 258 29.04 7.36 -0.52
N GLU A 259 28.54 6.38 -1.27
CA GLU A 259 27.24 6.44 -1.95
C GLU A 259 26.08 6.84 -1.00
N LYS A 260 26.09 6.31 0.22
CA LYS A 260 25.10 6.66 1.25
C LYS A 260 25.05 8.16 1.56
N TYR A 261 26.23 8.80 1.67
CA TYR A 261 26.32 10.24 1.93
C TYR A 261 26.06 11.05 0.68
N ARG A 262 26.41 10.53 -0.49
CA ARG A 262 26.17 11.20 -1.79
C ARG A 262 24.67 11.38 -2.04
N GLN A 263 23.87 10.33 -1.87
CA GLN A 263 22.42 10.40 -2.01
C GLN A 263 21.78 11.35 -1.01
N LEU A 264 22.24 11.32 0.25
CA LEU A 264 21.75 12.24 1.28
C LEU A 264 22.13 13.69 0.95
N TYR A 265 23.35 13.95 0.50
CA TYR A 265 23.82 15.29 0.11
C TYR A 265 22.99 15.84 -1.05
N GLN A 266 22.74 15.06 -2.09
CA GLN A 266 21.87 15.45 -3.21
C GLN A 266 20.44 15.77 -2.74
N THR A 267 19.91 15.01 -1.80
CA THR A 267 18.60 15.30 -1.21
C THR A 267 18.60 16.60 -0.44
N ILE A 268 19.66 16.89 0.31
CA ILE A 268 19.81 18.14 1.07
C ILE A 268 19.98 19.34 0.12
N GLN A 269 20.70 19.21 -0.99
CA GLN A 269 20.80 20.26 -2.01
C GLN A 269 19.42 20.62 -2.57
N LYS A 270 18.62 19.62 -2.98
CA LYS A 270 17.25 19.84 -3.44
C LYS A 270 16.37 20.48 -2.36
N LEU A 271 16.48 20.01 -1.12
CA LEU A 271 15.77 20.60 0.01
C LEU A 271 16.13 22.08 0.20
N TYR A 272 17.42 22.39 0.15
CA TYR A 272 17.90 23.77 0.29
C TYR A 272 17.32 24.69 -0.79
N GLU A 273 17.35 24.27 -2.05
CA GLU A 273 16.77 25.00 -3.17
C GLU A 273 15.26 25.25 -2.96
N GLN A 274 14.51 24.21 -2.58
CA GLN A 274 13.07 24.32 -2.30
C GLN A 274 12.78 25.28 -1.14
N GLN A 275 13.50 25.14 -0.04
CA GLN A 275 13.29 25.98 1.15
C GLN A 275 13.74 27.43 0.93
N LYS A 276 14.82 27.64 0.16
CA LYS A 276 15.27 28.97 -0.23
C LYS A 276 14.23 29.64 -1.13
N TYR A 277 13.73 28.94 -2.15
CA TYR A 277 12.65 29.44 -3.00
C TYR A 277 11.41 29.85 -2.18
N MET A 278 10.93 28.96 -1.30
CA MET A 278 9.78 29.26 -0.45
C MET A 278 10.01 30.44 0.50
N TYR A 279 11.24 30.56 1.03
CA TYR A 279 11.63 31.68 1.88
C TYR A 279 11.63 33.00 1.10
N ASP A 280 12.24 33.04 -0.08
CA ASP A 280 12.40 34.25 -0.89
C ASP A 280 11.04 34.75 -1.43
N HIS A 281 10.19 33.83 -1.91
CA HIS A 281 8.87 34.13 -2.48
C HIS A 281 7.74 34.19 -1.45
N LYS A 282 8.03 34.01 -0.15
CA LYS A 282 7.02 33.99 0.94
C LYS A 282 5.88 33.02 0.68
N THR A 283 6.13 31.88 0.08
CA THR A 283 5.18 30.83 -0.21
C THR A 283 5.47 29.58 0.63
N HIS A 284 4.44 28.74 0.83
CA HIS A 284 4.58 27.42 1.43
C HIS A 284 4.29 26.30 0.40
N ARG A 285 4.14 26.66 -0.86
CA ARG A 285 3.82 25.72 -1.95
C ARG A 285 4.98 25.65 -2.92
N ILE A 286 5.39 24.42 -3.21
CA ILE A 286 6.37 24.07 -4.25
C ILE A 286 6.09 22.65 -4.71
N GLU A 287 6.33 22.37 -5.98
CA GLU A 287 6.16 21.03 -6.53
C GLU A 287 7.17 20.06 -5.91
N HIS A 288 6.77 18.82 -5.80
CA HIS A 288 7.59 17.72 -5.24
C HIS A 288 8.26 18.06 -3.90
N ARG A 289 7.56 18.84 -3.05
CA ARG A 289 8.09 19.30 -1.75
C ARG A 289 8.61 18.16 -0.91
N ILE A 290 9.89 18.22 -0.51
CA ILE A 290 10.51 17.29 0.42
C ILE A 290 10.02 17.60 1.84
N VAL A 291 9.48 16.59 2.52
CA VAL A 291 8.95 16.67 3.88
C VAL A 291 9.71 15.79 4.88
N SER A 292 10.60 14.93 4.39
CA SER A 292 11.46 14.08 5.20
C SER A 292 12.76 13.81 4.45
N LEU A 293 13.91 13.98 5.10
CA LEU A 293 15.21 13.64 4.53
C LEU A 293 15.44 12.13 4.41
N ARG A 294 14.87 11.38 5.36
CA ARG A 294 14.98 9.91 5.38
C ARG A 294 14.02 9.24 4.39
N GLN A 295 12.94 9.92 4.03
CA GLN A 295 11.91 9.45 3.11
C GLN A 295 11.57 10.57 2.11
N PRO A 296 12.49 10.92 1.20
CA PRO A 296 12.34 12.08 0.32
C PRO A 296 11.27 11.89 -0.75
N HIS A 297 10.73 10.69 -0.92
CA HIS A 297 9.61 10.36 -1.80
C HIS A 297 8.26 10.77 -1.25
N LEU A 298 8.13 11.00 0.07
CA LEU A 298 6.87 11.40 0.67
C LEU A 298 6.46 12.81 0.26
N ARG A 299 5.15 13.01 0.10
CA ARG A 299 4.57 14.30 -0.29
C ARG A 299 3.48 14.71 0.70
N PRO A 300 3.21 16.02 0.83
CA PRO A 300 2.02 16.50 1.51
C PRO A 300 0.77 16.24 0.66
N ILE A 301 -0.21 15.58 1.23
CA ILE A 301 -1.51 15.28 0.61
C ILE A 301 -2.57 16.11 1.35
N VAL A 302 -3.20 17.03 0.64
CA VAL A 302 -4.25 17.91 1.19
C VAL A 302 -5.55 17.11 1.22
N ARG A 303 -6.12 16.94 2.42
CA ARG A 303 -7.36 16.16 2.64
C ARG A 303 -8.59 17.01 2.91
N GLY A 304 -8.44 18.29 3.20
CA GLY A 304 -9.55 19.18 3.56
C GLY A 304 -10.26 18.84 4.87
N LYS A 305 -9.76 17.86 5.65
CA LYS A 305 -10.36 17.50 6.95
C LYS A 305 -9.97 18.50 8.05
N VAL A 306 -10.93 18.87 8.91
CA VAL A 306 -10.73 19.86 9.99
C VAL A 306 -9.60 19.47 10.94
N LYS A 307 -9.53 18.18 11.35
CA LYS A 307 -8.53 17.70 12.32
C LYS A 307 -7.15 17.40 11.70
N ALA A 308 -7.10 17.03 10.43
CA ALA A 308 -5.86 16.68 9.72
C ALA A 308 -5.94 17.19 8.28
N PRO A 309 -5.71 18.50 8.06
CA PRO A 309 -5.85 19.10 6.74
C PRO A 309 -4.81 18.58 5.73
N VAL A 310 -3.66 18.10 6.20
CA VAL A 310 -2.56 17.57 5.39
C VAL A 310 -2.06 16.28 6.02
N GLU A 311 -1.99 15.23 5.23
CA GLU A 311 -1.37 13.94 5.54
C GLU A 311 -0.08 13.78 4.72
N PHE A 312 0.84 12.92 5.18
CA PHE A 312 2.14 12.70 4.53
C PHE A 312 2.31 11.20 4.27
N GLY A 313 2.19 10.78 3.04
CA GLY A 313 2.20 9.37 2.69
C GLY A 313 1.93 9.14 1.21
N ALA A 314 1.26 8.03 0.89
CA ALA A 314 0.79 7.73 -0.45
C ALA A 314 -0.73 7.83 -0.53
N LYS A 315 -1.21 8.31 -1.68
CA LYS A 315 -2.62 8.37 -2.04
C LYS A 315 -2.96 7.18 -2.93
N TYR A 316 -4.14 6.59 -2.73
CA TYR A 316 -4.63 5.50 -3.55
C TYR A 316 -6.13 5.57 -3.74
N ASP A 317 -6.58 5.14 -4.93
CA ASP A 317 -7.97 4.97 -5.29
C ASP A 317 -8.32 3.49 -5.25
N VAL A 318 -9.50 3.18 -4.74
CA VAL A 318 -10.07 1.85 -4.70
C VAL A 318 -11.42 1.86 -5.37
N SER A 319 -11.65 0.91 -6.27
CA SER A 319 -12.97 0.59 -6.76
C SER A 319 -13.55 -0.61 -6.04
N ILE A 320 -14.87 -0.61 -5.83
CA ILE A 320 -15.61 -1.75 -5.30
C ILE A 320 -16.75 -2.07 -6.29
N ASP A 321 -16.85 -3.33 -6.67
CA ASP A 321 -17.96 -3.82 -7.53
C ASP A 321 -19.18 -4.24 -6.71
N GLU A 322 -20.24 -4.68 -7.36
CA GLU A 322 -21.49 -5.14 -6.76
C GLU A 322 -21.33 -6.37 -5.86
N LYS A 323 -20.23 -7.11 -6.01
CA LYS A 323 -19.89 -8.28 -5.16
C LYS A 323 -19.09 -7.88 -3.92
N GLY A 324 -18.74 -6.60 -3.79
CA GLY A 324 -17.93 -6.07 -2.70
C GLY A 324 -16.42 -6.28 -2.88
N HIS A 325 -15.98 -6.63 -4.08
CA HIS A 325 -14.56 -6.85 -4.40
C HIS A 325 -13.82 -5.52 -4.55
N ALA A 326 -12.85 -5.30 -3.70
CA ALA A 326 -12.04 -4.09 -3.72
C ALA A 326 -10.81 -4.24 -4.64
N ARG A 327 -10.58 -3.23 -5.48
CA ARG A 327 -9.44 -3.19 -6.40
C ARG A 327 -8.73 -1.86 -6.31
N MET A 328 -7.42 -1.91 -6.23
CA MET A 328 -6.60 -0.69 -6.25
C MET A 328 -6.48 -0.18 -7.68
N GLU A 329 -7.06 0.98 -7.95
CA GLU A 329 -7.07 1.57 -9.28
C GLU A 329 -5.84 2.45 -9.53
N LYS A 330 -5.37 3.14 -8.50
CA LYS A 330 -4.17 3.97 -8.56
C LYS A 330 -3.49 4.07 -7.20
N LEU A 331 -2.16 4.10 -7.19
CA LEU A 331 -1.35 4.28 -5.99
C LEU A 331 -0.16 5.19 -6.31
N SER A 332 0.03 6.29 -5.57
CA SER A 332 1.11 7.23 -5.82
C SER A 332 1.49 8.04 -4.59
N PHE A 333 2.77 8.37 -4.46
CA PHE A 333 3.22 9.38 -3.50
C PHE A 333 2.92 10.80 -3.98
N ASP A 334 3.01 11.04 -5.29
CA ASP A 334 2.72 12.35 -5.83
C ASP A 334 1.20 12.60 -5.85
N PRO A 335 0.78 13.80 -5.45
CA PRO A 335 -0.63 14.17 -5.50
C PRO A 335 -1.13 14.18 -6.95
N TYR A 336 -2.30 13.62 -7.16
CA TYR A 336 -2.97 13.58 -8.47
C TYR A 336 -4.45 13.92 -8.31
N ASN A 337 -5.05 14.34 -9.42
CA ASN A 337 -6.49 14.59 -9.47
C ASN A 337 -7.24 13.25 -9.56
N GLU A 338 -8.07 12.95 -8.56
CA GLU A 338 -8.90 11.76 -8.48
C GLU A 338 -9.82 11.62 -9.70
N GLY A 339 -10.38 12.72 -10.16
CA GLY A 339 -11.26 12.73 -11.33
C GLY A 339 -10.64 12.13 -12.60
N GLY A 340 -9.29 12.10 -12.71
CA GLY A 340 -8.60 11.47 -13.84
C GLY A 340 -8.53 9.94 -13.77
N VAL A 341 -8.92 9.32 -12.64
CA VAL A 341 -8.82 7.86 -12.46
C VAL A 341 -10.08 7.13 -12.98
N LEU A 342 -11.23 7.81 -13.01
CA LEU A 342 -12.53 7.19 -13.28
C LEU A 342 -12.60 6.48 -14.64
N THR A 343 -12.12 7.10 -15.69
CA THR A 343 -12.15 6.53 -17.04
C THR A 343 -11.42 5.21 -17.12
N ASP A 344 -10.20 5.16 -16.56
CA ASP A 344 -9.37 3.96 -16.55
C ASP A 344 -9.99 2.87 -15.67
N ALA A 345 -10.59 3.23 -14.54
CA ALA A 345 -11.28 2.29 -13.66
C ALA A 345 -12.50 1.63 -14.35
N VAL A 346 -13.30 2.42 -15.07
CA VAL A 346 -14.45 1.92 -15.84
C VAL A 346 -14.02 1.02 -17.00
N GLU A 347 -12.95 1.38 -17.73
CA GLU A 347 -12.44 0.53 -18.80
C GLU A 347 -11.84 -0.79 -18.25
N ARG A 348 -11.16 -0.77 -17.10
CA ARG A 348 -10.72 -1.98 -16.43
C ARG A 348 -11.89 -2.84 -15.94
N TYR A 349 -12.96 -2.23 -15.42
CA TYR A 349 -14.18 -2.94 -15.07
C TYR A 349 -14.74 -3.68 -16.29
N LYS A 350 -14.87 -3.00 -17.45
CA LYS A 350 -15.33 -3.62 -18.70
C LYS A 350 -14.42 -4.77 -19.15
N THR A 351 -13.11 -4.60 -19.04
CA THR A 351 -12.14 -5.65 -19.42
C THR A 351 -12.33 -6.91 -18.61
N ARG A 352 -12.66 -6.78 -17.32
CA ARG A 352 -12.86 -7.89 -16.39
C ARG A 352 -14.22 -8.58 -16.56
N THR A 353 -15.27 -7.79 -16.76
CA THR A 353 -16.66 -8.29 -16.72
C THR A 353 -17.26 -8.49 -18.13
N GLY A 354 -16.64 -7.94 -19.17
CA GLY A 354 -17.15 -7.96 -20.53
C GLY A 354 -18.17 -6.86 -20.85
N HIS A 355 -18.65 -6.11 -19.87
CA HIS A 355 -19.67 -5.05 -20.01
C HIS A 355 -19.32 -3.80 -19.20
N TYR A 356 -19.91 -2.67 -19.50
CA TYR A 356 -19.81 -1.47 -18.66
C TYR A 356 -20.73 -1.58 -17.43
N PRO A 357 -20.42 -0.86 -16.34
CA PRO A 357 -21.32 -0.79 -15.21
C PRO A 357 -22.60 -0.01 -15.57
N THR A 358 -23.74 -0.41 -15.03
CA THR A 358 -25.00 0.35 -15.15
C THR A 358 -24.90 1.70 -14.47
N LYS A 359 -24.23 1.72 -13.31
CA LYS A 359 -24.03 2.93 -12.52
C LYS A 359 -22.61 3.03 -11.95
N VAL A 360 -22.12 4.27 -11.85
CA VAL A 360 -20.88 4.62 -11.16
C VAL A 360 -21.21 5.54 -9.99
N LEU A 361 -20.80 5.13 -8.78
CA LEU A 361 -21.02 5.84 -7.54
C LEU A 361 -19.73 6.51 -7.10
N VAL A 362 -19.70 7.83 -7.10
CA VAL A 362 -18.48 8.62 -6.88
C VAL A 362 -18.77 9.93 -6.19
N ASP A 363 -17.77 10.46 -5.52
CA ASP A 363 -17.77 11.78 -4.91
C ASP A 363 -17.78 12.91 -5.99
N GLN A 364 -18.10 14.12 -5.56
CA GLN A 364 -18.20 15.29 -6.43
C GLN A 364 -16.92 15.58 -7.24
N ILE A 365 -15.75 15.24 -6.70
CA ILE A 365 -14.44 15.47 -7.35
C ILE A 365 -14.29 14.69 -8.66
N TYR A 366 -14.88 13.50 -8.75
CA TYR A 366 -14.86 12.67 -9.95
C TYR A 366 -15.85 13.16 -11.05
N ARG A 367 -16.79 14.04 -10.70
CA ARG A 367 -17.88 14.48 -11.59
C ARG A 367 -17.46 15.61 -12.52
N THR A 368 -16.29 15.48 -13.14
CA THR A 368 -15.78 16.43 -14.12
C THR A 368 -16.66 16.41 -15.38
N ARG A 369 -16.57 17.47 -16.20
CA ARG A 369 -17.30 17.54 -17.49
C ARG A 369 -16.93 16.36 -18.40
N THR A 370 -15.64 16.03 -18.46
CA THR A 370 -15.11 14.92 -19.27
C THR A 370 -15.67 13.58 -18.80
N ASN A 371 -15.66 13.30 -17.52
CA ASN A 371 -16.15 12.02 -16.98
C ASN A 371 -17.65 11.86 -17.17
N ARG A 372 -18.42 12.93 -17.04
CA ARG A 372 -19.87 12.89 -17.32
C ARG A 372 -20.17 12.61 -18.78
N GLU A 373 -19.43 13.22 -19.69
CA GLU A 373 -19.56 12.96 -21.11
C GLU A 373 -19.18 11.51 -21.45
N PHE A 374 -18.07 11.02 -20.89
CA PHE A 374 -17.63 9.64 -21.03
C PHE A 374 -18.71 8.64 -20.60
N CYS A 375 -19.29 8.83 -19.40
CA CYS A 375 -20.36 7.98 -18.88
C CYS A 375 -21.62 8.06 -19.74
N LYS A 376 -22.03 9.27 -20.16
CA LYS A 376 -23.20 9.48 -21.00
C LYS A 376 -23.11 8.74 -22.34
N GLN A 377 -21.96 8.81 -23.02
CA GLN A 377 -21.71 8.13 -24.28
C GLN A 377 -21.81 6.61 -24.19
N ARG A 378 -21.59 6.05 -22.99
CA ARG A 378 -21.63 4.60 -22.70
C ARG A 378 -22.90 4.16 -21.99
N GLY A 379 -23.89 5.04 -21.81
CA GLY A 379 -25.12 4.73 -21.11
C GLY A 379 -24.95 4.45 -19.60
N ILE A 380 -23.84 4.93 -19.00
CA ILE A 380 -23.53 4.73 -17.58
C ILE A 380 -24.15 5.85 -16.75
N ARG A 381 -24.95 5.52 -15.75
CA ARG A 381 -25.49 6.50 -14.81
C ARG A 381 -24.41 6.88 -13.76
N MET A 382 -24.18 8.18 -13.59
CA MET A 382 -23.29 8.70 -12.56
C MET A 382 -24.08 9.24 -11.38
N SER A 383 -23.75 8.83 -10.13
CA SER A 383 -24.40 9.29 -8.91
C SER A 383 -24.22 10.79 -8.64
N GLY A 384 -25.06 11.32 -7.78
CA GLY A 384 -24.96 12.64 -7.19
C GLY A 384 -25.90 13.69 -7.81
N PRO A 385 -25.94 14.93 -7.29
CA PRO A 385 -26.95 15.92 -7.59
C PRO A 385 -26.96 16.32 -9.07
N ARG A 386 -28.15 16.66 -9.58
CA ARG A 386 -28.34 17.19 -10.94
C ARG A 386 -27.53 18.47 -11.13
N LEU A 387 -27.13 18.72 -12.39
CA LEU A 387 -26.46 19.96 -12.75
C LEU A 387 -27.42 21.14 -12.72
N GLY A 388 -26.90 22.30 -12.32
CA GLY A 388 -27.63 23.55 -12.31
C GLY A 388 -27.75 24.16 -10.92
N ARG A 389 -28.50 25.23 -10.82
CA ARG A 389 -28.77 25.90 -9.55
C ARG A 389 -29.63 24.99 -8.67
N PRO A 390 -29.23 24.74 -7.39
CA PRO A 390 -30.06 23.96 -6.48
C PRO A 390 -31.48 24.55 -6.41
N PRO A 391 -32.54 23.70 -6.36
CA PRO A 391 -33.89 24.17 -6.17
C PRO A 391 -34.01 24.95 -4.85
N LYS A 392 -34.87 25.97 -4.83
CA LYS A 392 -35.07 26.80 -3.64
C LYS A 392 -35.59 26.02 -2.44
N GLU A 393 -36.34 24.94 -2.69
CA GLU A 393 -36.82 24.02 -1.68
C GLU A 393 -36.00 22.73 -1.73
N LYS A 394 -35.54 22.26 -0.57
CA LYS A 394 -34.87 20.97 -0.43
C LYS A 394 -35.86 19.86 -0.75
N GLN A 395 -35.78 19.29 -1.93
CA GLN A 395 -36.53 18.09 -2.28
C GLN A 395 -35.93 16.90 -1.49
N LYS A 396 -36.84 16.01 -1.04
CA LYS A 396 -36.37 14.75 -0.43
C LYS A 396 -35.66 13.92 -1.52
N PRO A 397 -34.57 13.22 -1.17
CA PRO A 397 -33.89 12.35 -2.13
C PRO A 397 -34.86 11.29 -2.65
N THR A 398 -34.75 10.95 -3.91
CA THR A 398 -35.48 9.81 -4.48
C THR A 398 -35.04 8.52 -3.81
N LYS A 399 -35.82 7.44 -3.94
CA LYS A 399 -35.42 6.12 -3.43
C LYS A 399 -34.07 5.67 -4.01
N GLU A 400 -33.84 5.98 -5.27
CA GLU A 400 -32.59 5.66 -5.99
C GLU A 400 -31.40 6.47 -5.44
N GLU A 401 -31.56 7.79 -5.26
CA GLU A 401 -30.54 8.64 -4.65
C GLU A 401 -30.23 8.23 -3.20
N TYR A 402 -31.25 7.80 -2.46
CA TYR A 402 -31.05 7.28 -1.13
C TYR A 402 -30.22 5.96 -1.15
N GLN A 403 -30.55 5.05 -2.05
CA GLN A 403 -29.80 3.79 -2.21
C GLN A 403 -28.38 4.04 -2.65
N ASP A 404 -28.13 4.95 -3.61
CA ASP A 404 -26.77 5.33 -4.00
C ASP A 404 -25.94 5.85 -2.83
N ASN A 405 -26.53 6.65 -1.95
CA ASN A 405 -25.85 7.15 -0.74
C ASN A 405 -25.56 6.02 0.26
N VAL A 406 -26.38 5.01 0.33
CA VAL A 406 -26.13 3.81 1.16
C VAL A 406 -25.01 2.96 0.54
N ASP A 407 -25.06 2.75 -0.77
CA ASP A 407 -24.07 1.94 -1.49
C ASP A 407 -22.66 2.59 -1.42
N ILE A 408 -22.53 3.92 -1.50
CA ILE A 408 -21.24 4.63 -1.37
C ILE A 408 -20.59 4.38 0.00
N ILE A 409 -21.37 4.13 1.06
CA ILE A 409 -20.82 3.83 2.39
C ILE A 409 -19.93 2.57 2.37
N GLU A 410 -20.12 1.69 1.39
CA GLU A 410 -19.34 0.45 1.30
C GLU A 410 -17.84 0.70 1.11
N VAL A 411 -17.45 1.66 0.28
CA VAL A 411 -16.03 2.03 0.12
C VAL A 411 -15.46 2.69 1.38
N GLU A 412 -16.27 3.47 2.10
CA GLU A 412 -15.86 4.06 3.39
C GLU A 412 -15.65 2.96 4.46
N ARG A 413 -16.53 1.95 4.49
CA ARG A 413 -16.39 0.77 5.37
C ARG A 413 -15.11 0.00 5.03
N PHE A 414 -14.85 -0.21 3.74
CA PHE A 414 -13.62 -0.84 3.31
C PHE A 414 -12.39 -0.07 3.78
N PHE A 415 -12.33 1.25 3.57
CA PHE A 415 -11.23 2.07 4.04
C PHE A 415 -11.08 2.07 5.57
N SER A 416 -12.19 1.98 6.29
CA SER A 416 -12.15 1.86 7.74
C SER A 416 -11.48 0.55 8.17
N LEU A 417 -11.87 -0.58 7.60
CA LEU A 417 -11.25 -1.88 7.87
C LEU A 417 -9.78 -1.91 7.43
N ASP A 418 -9.48 -1.43 6.22
CA ASP A 418 -8.12 -1.36 5.68
C ASP A 418 -7.17 -0.58 6.61
N LYS A 419 -7.64 0.55 7.13
CA LYS A 419 -6.86 1.39 8.05
C LYS A 419 -6.75 0.85 9.46
N HIS A 420 -7.82 0.33 10.03
CA HIS A 420 -7.86 -0.09 11.43
C HIS A 420 -7.43 -1.54 11.65
N CYS A 421 -7.72 -2.42 10.69
CA CYS A 421 -7.46 -3.86 10.81
C CYS A 421 -6.26 -4.35 10.00
N TYR A 422 -6.01 -3.75 8.82
CA TYR A 422 -5.00 -4.28 7.89
C TYR A 422 -3.78 -3.37 7.68
N GLY A 423 -3.61 -2.37 8.57
CA GLY A 423 -2.39 -1.60 8.72
C GLY A 423 -2.16 -0.49 7.67
N ALA A 424 -3.20 -0.09 6.89
CA ALA A 424 -3.11 1.08 6.02
C ALA A 424 -3.24 2.42 6.76
N GLY A 425 -3.63 2.40 8.04
CA GLY A 425 -3.81 3.61 8.86
C GLY A 425 -2.52 4.31 9.24
N LEU A 426 -1.40 3.57 9.34
CA LEU A 426 -0.06 4.11 9.56
C LEU A 426 1.00 3.18 8.99
N ILE A 427 1.69 3.62 7.95
CA ILE A 427 2.73 2.83 7.30
C ILE A 427 4.06 2.98 8.02
N MET A 428 4.60 1.87 8.51
CA MET A 428 5.85 1.80 9.27
C MET A 428 7.10 1.57 8.41
N THR A 429 6.92 1.10 7.18
CA THR A 429 8.00 0.89 6.21
C THR A 429 8.55 2.22 5.71
N LYS A 430 9.85 2.26 5.35
CA LYS A 430 10.56 3.51 5.03
C LYS A 430 11.02 3.61 3.58
N LEU A 431 11.17 2.48 2.90
CA LEU A 431 11.57 2.47 1.50
C LEU A 431 10.34 2.66 0.61
N PRO A 432 10.44 3.38 -0.52
CA PRO A 432 9.29 3.65 -1.39
C PRO A 432 8.61 2.37 -1.84
N GLU A 433 9.37 1.41 -2.36
CA GLU A 433 8.84 0.14 -2.84
C GLU A 433 8.14 -0.67 -1.75
N THR A 434 8.71 -0.71 -0.52
CA THR A 434 8.09 -1.44 0.59
C THR A 434 6.87 -0.74 1.16
N THR A 435 6.79 0.58 1.04
CA THR A 435 5.62 1.37 1.42
C THR A 435 4.45 1.11 0.49
N LEU A 436 4.68 1.17 -0.82
CA LEU A 436 3.65 0.88 -1.83
C LEU A 436 3.18 -0.58 -1.73
N SER A 437 4.11 -1.53 -1.61
CA SER A 437 3.79 -2.95 -1.34
C SER A 437 2.91 -3.11 -0.10
N SER A 438 3.23 -2.39 0.99
CA SER A 438 2.47 -2.49 2.24
C SER A 438 1.03 -2.02 2.08
N ILE A 439 0.78 -0.98 1.27
CA ILE A 439 -0.57 -0.47 0.99
C ILE A 439 -1.33 -1.45 0.08
N ALA A 440 -0.70 -1.93 -1.00
CA ALA A 440 -1.32 -2.90 -1.89
C ALA A 440 -1.70 -4.20 -1.17
N MET A 441 -0.80 -4.67 -0.29
CA MET A 441 -1.06 -5.86 0.52
C MET A 441 -2.21 -5.70 1.50
N SER A 442 -2.46 -4.49 2.04
CA SER A 442 -3.60 -4.28 2.93
C SER A 442 -4.92 -4.40 2.19
N VAL A 443 -5.02 -3.90 0.95
CA VAL A 443 -6.21 -4.04 0.10
C VAL A 443 -6.48 -5.51 -0.23
N LEU A 444 -5.44 -6.27 -0.62
CA LEU A 444 -5.55 -7.72 -0.88
C LEU A 444 -6.06 -8.47 0.35
N VAL A 445 -5.46 -8.23 1.53
CA VAL A 445 -5.88 -8.85 2.78
C VAL A 445 -7.30 -8.44 3.17
N GLY A 446 -7.69 -7.18 2.90
CA GLY A 446 -9.06 -6.70 3.06
C GLY A 446 -10.07 -7.53 2.28
N ASN A 447 -9.79 -7.88 1.03
CA ASN A 447 -10.61 -8.80 0.25
C ASN A 447 -10.61 -10.21 0.84
N LEU A 448 -9.43 -10.75 1.11
CA LEU A 448 -9.25 -12.13 1.57
C LEU A 448 -10.08 -12.45 2.83
N PHE A 449 -10.21 -11.50 3.75
CA PHE A 449 -10.99 -11.68 4.99
C PHE A 449 -12.45 -11.25 4.87
N ARG A 450 -12.88 -10.71 3.72
CA ARG A 450 -14.28 -10.37 3.43
C ARG A 450 -14.99 -11.45 2.61
N ILE A 451 -14.25 -12.16 1.77
CA ILE A 451 -14.79 -13.27 0.99
C ILE A 451 -15.13 -14.42 1.94
N PRO A 452 -16.36 -14.94 1.92
CA PRO A 452 -16.70 -16.13 2.70
C PRO A 452 -15.77 -17.29 2.32
N THR A 453 -15.12 -17.90 3.28
CA THR A 453 -14.17 -19.00 3.04
C THR A 453 -14.83 -20.18 2.33
N GLY A 454 -16.12 -20.41 2.51
CA GLY A 454 -16.89 -21.42 1.78
C GLY A 454 -16.94 -21.20 0.26
N SER A 455 -16.91 -19.95 -0.22
CA SER A 455 -16.91 -19.65 -1.67
C SER A 455 -15.57 -19.99 -2.34
N LEU A 456 -14.47 -19.95 -1.60
CA LEU A 456 -13.14 -20.35 -2.07
C LEU A 456 -12.93 -21.88 -2.03
N PHE A 457 -13.65 -22.57 -1.14
CA PHE A 457 -13.49 -24.02 -0.91
C PHE A 457 -14.04 -24.87 -2.06
N LEU A 458 -15.08 -24.42 -2.73
CA LEU A 458 -15.75 -25.17 -3.81
C LEU A 458 -14.87 -25.42 -5.05
N LEU A 459 -13.81 -24.67 -5.24
CA LEU A 459 -12.92 -24.80 -6.40
C LEU A 459 -11.95 -25.97 -6.32
N TYR A 460 -11.51 -26.36 -5.14
CA TYR A 460 -10.52 -27.41 -4.96
C TYR A 460 -11.03 -28.79 -5.35
N PHE A 461 -12.32 -29.07 -5.09
CA PHE A 461 -12.93 -30.37 -5.44
C PHE A 461 -13.25 -30.54 -6.91
N VAL A 462 -13.36 -29.46 -7.66
CA VAL A 462 -13.75 -29.52 -9.07
C VAL A 462 -12.56 -29.75 -10.01
N ASP A 463 -11.40 -29.23 -9.64
CA ASP A 463 -10.18 -29.35 -10.48
C ASP A 463 -9.41 -30.66 -10.25
N SER A 464 -9.65 -31.35 -9.12
CA SER A 464 -8.97 -32.60 -8.76
C SER A 464 -9.59 -33.87 -9.39
N GLY A 465 -10.66 -33.77 -10.16
CA GLY A 465 -11.27 -34.93 -10.85
C GLY A 465 -11.84 -36.02 -9.90
N ALA A 466 -12.01 -35.74 -8.64
CA ALA A 466 -12.46 -36.69 -7.63
C ALA A 466 -14.00 -36.70 -7.52
N GLU A 467 -14.68 -37.23 -8.54
CA GLU A 467 -16.13 -37.50 -8.48
C GLU A 467 -16.50 -38.62 -7.52
N SER A 468 -15.56 -39.31 -6.84
CA SER A 468 -15.84 -40.50 -6.08
C SER A 468 -15.87 -40.38 -4.56
N GLU A 469 -15.45 -39.26 -3.98
CA GLU A 469 -15.39 -39.11 -2.51
C GLU A 469 -16.43 -38.15 -1.91
N SER A 470 -17.06 -37.28 -2.71
CA SER A 470 -18.02 -36.29 -2.21
C SER A 470 -19.35 -36.91 -1.70
N GLN A 471 -19.72 -38.12 -2.12
CA GLN A 471 -20.92 -38.82 -1.61
C GLN A 471 -20.74 -39.36 -0.19
N HIS A 472 -19.52 -39.61 0.25
CA HIS A 472 -19.29 -40.21 1.58
C HIS A 472 -19.29 -39.17 2.71
N TYR A 473 -19.09 -37.88 2.40
CA TYR A 473 -19.09 -36.82 3.41
C TYR A 473 -20.45 -36.15 3.62
N MET A 474 -21.38 -36.29 2.68
CA MET A 474 -22.76 -35.78 2.87
C MET A 474 -23.63 -36.70 3.73
N GLU A 475 -23.28 -37.98 3.89
CA GLU A 475 -24.02 -38.93 4.76
C GLU A 475 -23.59 -38.86 6.24
N LEU A 476 -22.58 -38.09 6.60
CA LEU A 476 -22.13 -37.92 7.99
C LEU A 476 -22.54 -36.59 8.63
N ALA A 477 -23.34 -35.77 7.92
CA ALA A 477 -23.77 -34.45 8.38
C ALA A 477 -25.28 -34.37 8.70
N ASP A 478 -26.02 -35.51 8.71
CA ASP A 478 -27.40 -35.62 9.23
C ASP A 478 -27.44 -36.22 10.66
#